data_f50591983dab89b837f5f7b968cc7727
#
_entry.id   f50591983dab89b837f5f7b968cc7727
#
_cell.length_a   1.000
_cell.length_b   1.000
_cell.length_c   1.000
_cell.angle_alpha   90.00
_cell.angle_beta   90.00
_cell.angle_gamma   90.00
#
_symmetry.space_group_name_H-M   'P 1'
#
loop_
_entity.id
_entity.type
_entity.pdbx_description
1 polymer ?
#
loop_
_entity_poly.entity_id
_entity_poly.type
_entity_poly.pdbx_seq_one_letter_code
_entity_poly.pdbx_strand_id
1 'polypeptide(L)'
;TNFDINSYIKELLNGYKMSNNDIELLKTYCSNDLLRIKNEIEKLKLYRFDEKQITRNDIESLVKKDLDKTIFDLINSVEKGTKNRSFDIYKELKEQNEEDMKILSMLANNYRLIYQIKNLTYTKTDNEIKEILGIANPKRISILRSKGYNYTNKDLENILSFLADLDYKIKTGLIDKETAVYLFLAR
;
A
#
# COMPACT_ATOMS: atom_id res chain seq x y z
N THR A 1 18.05 -20.09 10.72
CA THR A 1 16.73 -20.70 10.58
C THR A 1 15.87 -19.73 9.78
N ASN A 2 15.50 -20.11 8.54
CA ASN A 2 14.55 -19.34 7.77
C ASN A 2 13.19 -19.38 8.52
N PHE A 3 12.71 -18.23 8.96
CA PHE A 3 11.40 -18.10 9.59
C PHE A 3 10.30 -18.40 8.55
N ASP A 4 9.53 -19.45 8.78
CA ASP A 4 8.44 -19.83 7.89
C ASP A 4 7.12 -19.22 8.36
N ILE A 5 6.65 -18.22 7.61
CA ILE A 5 5.38 -17.51 7.89
C ILE A 5 4.19 -18.49 7.87
N ASN A 6 4.23 -19.51 7.02
CA ASN A 6 3.12 -20.47 6.93
C ASN A 6 3.01 -21.32 8.19
N SER A 7 4.16 -21.77 8.74
CA SER A 7 4.21 -22.48 10.01
C SER A 7 3.71 -21.62 11.18
N TYR A 8 4.13 -20.34 11.19
CA TYR A 8 3.65 -19.39 12.19
C TYR A 8 2.12 -19.17 12.13
N ILE A 9 1.56 -19.01 10.92
CA ILE A 9 0.10 -18.86 10.74
C ILE A 9 -0.63 -20.12 11.23
N LYS A 10 -0.13 -21.31 10.92
CA LYS A 10 -0.74 -22.58 11.38
C LYS A 10 -0.72 -22.71 12.90
N GLU A 11 0.34 -22.24 13.55
CA GLU A 11 0.41 -22.18 15.01
C GLU A 11 -0.64 -21.20 15.59
N LEU A 12 -0.77 -20.01 15.02
CA LEU A 12 -1.76 -19.01 15.43
C LEU A 12 -3.21 -19.51 15.25
N LEU A 13 -3.47 -20.31 14.23
CA LEU A 13 -4.81 -20.87 13.99
C LEU A 13 -5.28 -21.79 15.12
N ASN A 14 -4.40 -22.55 15.75
CA ASN A 14 -4.67 -23.33 16.96
C ASN A 14 -6.09 -23.92 17.02
N GLY A 15 -6.36 -24.98 16.25
CA GLY A 15 -7.67 -25.65 16.21
C GLY A 15 -8.69 -25.05 15.24
N TYR A 16 -8.37 -23.93 14.57
CA TYR A 16 -9.18 -23.41 13.48
C TYR A 16 -8.67 -23.93 12.13
N LYS A 17 -9.59 -24.13 11.19
CA LYS A 17 -9.27 -24.56 9.83
C LYS A 17 -9.21 -23.35 8.88
N MET A 18 -8.20 -23.31 8.05
CA MET A 18 -8.03 -22.36 6.94
C MET A 18 -7.32 -23.08 5.80
N SER A 19 -7.76 -22.89 4.55
CA SER A 19 -7.10 -23.51 3.41
C SER A 19 -5.73 -22.85 3.14
N ASN A 20 -4.80 -23.56 2.48
CA ASN A 20 -3.52 -22.99 2.11
C ASN A 20 -3.69 -21.77 1.17
N ASN A 21 -4.69 -21.80 0.29
CA ASN A 21 -4.98 -20.66 -0.60
C ASN A 21 -5.47 -19.43 0.19
N ASP A 22 -6.24 -19.65 1.25
CA ASP A 22 -6.72 -18.57 2.12
C ASP A 22 -5.59 -18.02 3.00
N ILE A 23 -4.65 -18.86 3.43
CA ILE A 23 -3.42 -18.43 4.10
C ILE A 23 -2.61 -17.49 3.19
N GLU A 24 -2.41 -17.86 1.92
CA GLU A 24 -1.71 -17.00 0.96
C GLU A 24 -2.47 -15.69 0.67
N LEU A 25 -3.80 -15.74 0.63
CA LEU A 25 -4.63 -14.55 0.51
C LEU A 25 -4.43 -13.61 1.72
N LEU A 26 -4.52 -14.14 2.94
CA LEU A 26 -4.31 -13.37 4.18
C LEU A 26 -2.92 -12.74 4.21
N LYS A 27 -1.87 -13.49 3.88
CA LYS A 27 -0.50 -12.98 3.75
C LYS A 27 -0.41 -11.82 2.76
N THR A 28 -1.10 -11.96 1.64
CA THR A 28 -1.16 -10.91 0.62
C THR A 28 -1.84 -9.65 1.13
N TYR A 29 -2.97 -9.78 1.85
CA TYR A 29 -3.71 -8.66 2.42
C TYR A 29 -2.91 -7.94 3.52
N CYS A 30 -2.13 -8.69 4.28
CA CYS A 30 -1.30 -8.17 5.38
C CYS A 30 0.13 -7.81 4.96
N SER A 31 0.50 -7.91 3.67
CA SER A 31 1.87 -7.62 3.17
C SER A 31 2.97 -8.40 3.89
N ASN A 32 2.67 -9.62 4.34
CA ASN A 32 3.53 -10.48 5.17
C ASN A 32 3.96 -9.83 6.51
N ASP A 33 3.25 -8.83 7.01
CA ASP A 33 3.49 -8.26 8.33
C ASP A 33 2.97 -9.22 9.40
N LEU A 34 3.88 -9.74 10.24
CA LEU A 34 3.58 -10.78 11.23
C LEU A 34 2.63 -10.30 12.33
N LEU A 35 2.78 -9.05 12.78
CA LEU A 35 1.91 -8.50 13.82
C LEU A 35 0.50 -8.30 13.28
N ARG A 36 0.40 -7.79 12.07
CA ARG A 36 -0.88 -7.60 11.40
C ARG A 36 -1.57 -8.94 11.13
N ILE A 37 -0.84 -9.94 10.61
CA ILE A 37 -1.35 -11.31 10.41
C ILE A 37 -1.91 -11.87 11.72
N LYS A 38 -1.18 -11.73 12.82
CA LYS A 38 -1.63 -12.18 14.14
C LYS A 38 -2.96 -11.51 14.52
N ASN A 39 -3.02 -10.19 14.46
CA ASN A 39 -4.22 -9.44 14.85
C ASN A 39 -5.44 -9.79 13.96
N GLU A 40 -5.23 -9.96 12.66
CA GLU A 40 -6.30 -10.35 11.74
C GLU A 40 -6.78 -11.80 11.99
N ILE A 41 -5.87 -12.74 12.30
CA ILE A 41 -6.25 -14.10 12.67
C ILE A 41 -7.07 -14.09 13.96
N GLU A 42 -6.67 -13.35 14.98
CA GLU A 42 -7.44 -13.25 16.24
C GLU A 42 -8.86 -12.71 15.99
N LYS A 43 -8.99 -11.68 15.16
CA LYS A 43 -10.29 -11.14 14.75
C LYS A 43 -11.14 -12.17 13.99
N LEU A 44 -10.56 -12.86 13.02
CA LEU A 44 -11.24 -13.90 12.24
C LEU A 44 -11.67 -15.08 13.12
N LYS A 45 -10.85 -15.48 14.11
CA LYS A 45 -11.19 -16.51 15.08
C LYS A 45 -12.38 -16.12 15.96
N LEU A 46 -12.44 -14.86 16.39
CA LEU A 46 -13.58 -14.34 17.14
C LEU A 46 -14.86 -14.35 16.29
N TYR A 47 -14.76 -13.99 15.03
CA TYR A 47 -15.90 -13.99 14.11
C TYR A 47 -16.43 -15.41 13.83
N ARG A 48 -15.53 -16.41 13.73
CA ARG A 48 -15.84 -17.82 13.49
C ARG A 48 -15.69 -18.69 14.74
N PHE A 49 -16.08 -18.15 15.88
CA PHE A 49 -15.87 -18.83 17.17
C PHE A 49 -16.52 -20.21 17.25
N ASP A 50 -17.73 -20.36 16.74
CA ASP A 50 -18.49 -21.60 16.79
C ASP A 50 -18.07 -22.61 15.70
N GLU A 51 -17.95 -22.13 14.44
CA GLU A 51 -17.64 -22.97 13.27
C GLU A 51 -16.18 -23.43 13.23
N LYS A 52 -15.28 -22.67 13.84
CA LYS A 52 -13.82 -22.88 13.82
C LYS A 52 -13.24 -23.11 12.42
N GLN A 53 -13.89 -22.53 11.42
CA GLN A 53 -13.46 -22.57 10.03
C GLN A 53 -13.47 -21.16 9.43
N ILE A 54 -12.29 -20.69 9.06
CA ILE A 54 -12.09 -19.40 8.40
C ILE A 54 -12.07 -19.63 6.89
N THR A 55 -12.90 -18.90 6.18
CA THR A 55 -13.07 -19.03 4.74
C THR A 55 -12.50 -17.81 4.00
N ARG A 56 -12.34 -17.95 2.68
CA ARG A 56 -11.97 -16.84 1.80
C ARG A 56 -12.89 -15.63 1.98
N ASN A 57 -14.20 -15.86 2.03
CA ASN A 57 -15.19 -14.81 2.15
C ASN A 57 -15.04 -14.00 3.46
N ASP A 58 -14.62 -14.66 4.55
CA ASP A 58 -14.34 -13.98 5.81
C ASP A 58 -13.15 -13.04 5.70
N ILE A 59 -12.10 -13.49 5.02
CA ILE A 59 -10.91 -12.66 4.77
C ILE A 59 -11.28 -11.45 3.90
N GLU A 60 -11.96 -11.67 2.78
CA GLU A 60 -12.35 -10.61 1.84
C GLU A 60 -13.28 -9.57 2.47
N SER A 61 -14.16 -9.98 3.41
CA SER A 61 -15.12 -9.07 4.07
C SER A 61 -14.56 -8.38 5.31
N LEU A 62 -13.67 -9.01 6.07
CA LEU A 62 -13.23 -8.50 7.37
C LEU A 62 -11.80 -7.96 7.38
N VAL A 63 -10.93 -8.47 6.51
CA VAL A 63 -9.53 -8.05 6.45
C VAL A 63 -9.36 -6.97 5.41
N LYS A 64 -9.04 -5.75 5.84
CA LYS A 64 -8.69 -4.68 4.89
C LYS A 64 -7.34 -4.99 4.24
N LYS A 65 -7.22 -4.74 2.95
CA LYS A 65 -5.92 -4.79 2.26
C LYS A 65 -4.97 -3.74 2.83
N ASP A 66 -3.68 -4.02 2.76
CA ASP A 66 -2.66 -3.05 3.14
C ASP A 66 -2.73 -1.82 2.25
N LEU A 67 -3.03 -0.68 2.86
CA LEU A 67 -3.21 0.58 2.15
C LEU A 67 -1.93 1.04 1.46
N ASP A 68 -0.77 0.90 2.12
CA ASP A 68 0.52 1.25 1.51
C ASP A 68 0.79 0.42 0.25
N LYS A 69 0.48 -0.88 0.30
CA LYS A 69 0.60 -1.77 -0.86
C LYS A 69 -0.39 -1.39 -1.95
N THR A 70 -1.65 -1.13 -1.60
CA THR A 70 -2.68 -0.75 -2.57
C THR A 70 -2.33 0.57 -3.26
N ILE A 71 -1.82 1.56 -2.53
CA ILE A 71 -1.31 2.82 -3.09
C ILE A 71 -0.09 2.56 -4.01
N PHE A 72 0.78 1.64 -3.62
CA PHE A 72 1.93 1.28 -4.46
C PHE A 72 1.50 0.60 -5.77
N ASP A 73 0.48 -0.26 -5.72
CA ASP A 73 -0.13 -0.88 -6.91
C ASP A 73 -0.83 0.17 -7.79
N LEU A 74 -1.45 1.19 -7.19
CA LEU A 74 -2.02 2.33 -7.89
C LEU A 74 -0.94 3.11 -8.66
N ILE A 75 0.18 3.44 -8.02
CA ILE A 75 1.33 4.09 -8.66
C ILE A 75 1.84 3.24 -9.83
N ASN A 76 1.98 1.93 -9.64
CA ASN A 76 2.40 1.01 -10.70
C ASN A 76 1.47 1.02 -11.90
N SER A 77 0.15 1.08 -11.67
CA SER A 77 -0.83 1.11 -12.75
C SER A 77 -0.80 2.43 -13.53
N VAL A 78 -0.60 3.55 -12.84
CA VAL A 78 -0.43 4.88 -13.46
C VAL A 78 0.85 4.91 -14.31
N GLU A 79 1.98 4.41 -13.78
CA GLU A 79 3.25 4.32 -14.53
C GLU A 79 3.12 3.52 -15.83
N LYS A 80 2.39 2.42 -15.79
CA LYS A 80 2.18 1.55 -16.96
C LYS A 80 1.14 2.10 -17.95
N GLY A 81 0.51 3.23 -17.65
CA GLY A 81 -0.57 3.79 -18.47
C GLY A 81 -1.82 2.91 -18.51
N THR A 82 -1.97 1.98 -17.56
CA THR A 82 -3.14 1.09 -17.49
C THR A 82 -4.30 1.77 -16.77
N LYS A 83 -4.91 2.77 -17.43
CA LYS A 83 -5.94 3.63 -16.83
C LYS A 83 -7.09 2.84 -16.19
N ASN A 84 -7.65 1.86 -16.89
CA ASN A 84 -8.73 1.02 -16.34
C ASN A 84 -8.32 0.39 -15.00
N ARG A 85 -7.12 -0.17 -14.93
CA ARG A 85 -6.61 -0.77 -13.68
C ARG A 85 -6.44 0.27 -12.58
N SER A 86 -6.01 1.49 -12.90
CA SER A 86 -5.88 2.58 -11.92
C SER A 86 -7.24 2.94 -11.32
N PHE A 87 -8.27 3.03 -12.14
CA PHE A 87 -9.64 3.28 -11.67
C PHE A 87 -10.21 2.12 -10.86
N ASP A 88 -9.95 0.87 -11.25
CA ASP A 88 -10.37 -0.31 -10.47
C ASP A 88 -9.76 -0.29 -9.07
N ILE A 89 -8.45 -0.01 -8.96
CA ILE A 89 -7.77 0.10 -7.66
C ILE A 89 -8.34 1.26 -6.84
N TYR A 90 -8.61 2.40 -7.47
CA TYR A 90 -9.25 3.52 -6.79
C TYR A 90 -10.63 3.15 -6.25
N LYS A 91 -11.45 2.46 -7.05
CA LYS A 91 -12.75 1.95 -6.61
C LYS A 91 -12.61 1.00 -5.40
N GLU A 92 -11.65 0.06 -5.44
CA GLU A 92 -11.35 -0.81 -4.30
C GLU A 92 -11.04 0.01 -3.02
N LEU A 93 -10.28 1.12 -3.14
CA LEU A 93 -9.97 2.01 -2.02
C LEU A 93 -11.23 2.69 -1.48
N LYS A 94 -12.13 3.13 -2.34
CA LYS A 94 -13.43 3.72 -1.94
C LYS A 94 -14.33 2.72 -1.25
N GLU A 95 -14.39 1.48 -1.72
CA GLU A 95 -15.13 0.37 -1.08
C GLU A 95 -14.58 0.04 0.32
N GLN A 96 -13.29 0.29 0.55
CA GLN A 96 -12.65 0.18 1.88
C GLN A 96 -12.86 1.42 2.77
N ASN A 97 -13.68 2.40 2.31
CA ASN A 97 -13.94 3.68 2.96
C ASN A 97 -12.67 4.53 3.15
N GLU A 98 -11.70 4.42 2.23
CA GLU A 98 -10.54 5.31 2.26
C GLU A 98 -10.90 6.70 1.72
N GLU A 99 -10.44 7.72 2.42
CA GLU A 99 -10.72 9.11 2.05
C GLU A 99 -9.83 9.57 0.90
N ASP A 100 -10.39 10.31 -0.06
CA ASP A 100 -9.69 10.83 -1.23
C ASP A 100 -8.46 11.67 -0.87
N MET A 101 -8.58 12.51 0.18
CA MET A 101 -7.45 13.29 0.68
C MET A 101 -6.32 12.42 1.23
N LYS A 102 -6.65 11.30 1.88
CA LYS A 102 -5.68 10.34 2.37
C LYS A 102 -4.98 9.65 1.20
N ILE A 103 -5.73 9.25 0.16
CA ILE A 103 -5.18 8.65 -1.06
C ILE A 103 -4.19 9.62 -1.73
N LEU A 104 -4.59 10.88 -1.97
CA LEU A 104 -3.73 11.90 -2.56
C LEU A 104 -2.47 12.18 -1.72
N SER A 105 -2.63 12.26 -0.40
CA SER A 105 -1.50 12.47 0.53
C SER A 105 -0.51 11.31 0.50
N MET A 106 -1.00 10.07 0.42
CA MET A 106 -0.15 8.88 0.32
C MET A 106 0.56 8.80 -1.04
N LEU A 107 -0.13 9.15 -2.13
CA LEU A 107 0.50 9.28 -3.45
C LEU A 107 1.64 10.31 -3.42
N ALA A 108 1.37 11.51 -2.89
CA ALA A 108 2.37 12.56 -2.77
C ALA A 108 3.56 12.12 -1.91
N ASN A 109 3.30 11.46 -0.78
CA ASN A 109 4.37 10.95 0.09
C ASN A 109 5.21 9.86 -0.59
N ASN A 110 4.60 8.94 -1.33
CA ASN A 110 5.36 7.93 -2.06
C ASN A 110 6.25 8.54 -3.16
N TYR A 111 5.73 9.47 -3.97
CA TYR A 111 6.55 10.16 -4.99
C TYR A 111 7.66 11.01 -4.37
N ARG A 112 7.39 11.65 -3.22
CA ARG A 112 8.42 12.40 -2.46
C ARG A 112 9.53 11.46 -1.97
N LEU A 113 9.19 10.30 -1.42
CA LEU A 113 10.17 9.31 -0.99
C LEU A 113 10.98 8.76 -2.17
N ILE A 114 10.35 8.49 -3.32
CA ILE A 114 11.07 8.08 -4.55
C ILE A 114 12.08 9.16 -4.95
N TYR A 115 11.67 10.42 -4.96
CA TYR A 115 12.55 11.56 -5.31
C TYR A 115 13.72 11.69 -4.32
N GLN A 116 13.44 11.64 -3.02
CA GLN A 116 14.45 11.76 -1.97
C GLN A 116 15.45 10.60 -2.01
N ILE A 117 14.97 9.35 -2.09
CA ILE A 117 15.84 8.16 -2.15
C ILE A 117 16.70 8.19 -3.41
N LYS A 118 16.11 8.54 -4.57
CA LYS A 118 16.85 8.68 -5.84
C LYS A 118 18.06 9.61 -5.68
N ASN A 119 17.84 10.78 -5.09
CA ASN A 119 18.91 11.78 -4.92
C ASN A 119 19.91 11.40 -3.82
N LEU A 120 19.45 10.86 -2.69
CA LEU A 120 20.33 10.44 -1.60
C LEU A 120 21.22 9.24 -1.96
N THR A 121 20.77 8.36 -2.85
CA THR A 121 21.52 7.16 -3.29
C THR A 121 22.89 7.48 -3.90
N TYR A 122 23.09 8.70 -4.41
CA TYR A 122 24.39 9.12 -4.95
C TYR A 122 25.47 9.36 -3.88
N THR A 123 25.06 9.63 -2.63
CA THR A 123 25.99 10.07 -1.56
C THR A 123 25.82 9.31 -0.25
N LYS A 124 24.76 8.52 -0.10
CA LYS A 124 24.37 7.89 1.16
C LYS A 124 24.15 6.39 1.02
N THR A 125 24.50 5.65 2.08
CA THR A 125 24.20 4.24 2.24
C THR A 125 22.73 4.02 2.59
N ASP A 126 22.22 2.80 2.45
CA ASP A 126 20.85 2.45 2.80
C ASP A 126 20.53 2.68 4.28
N ASN A 127 21.50 2.46 5.17
CA ASN A 127 21.32 2.72 6.61
C ASN A 127 21.19 4.22 6.90
N GLU A 128 22.02 5.04 6.28
CA GLU A 128 21.89 6.52 6.43
C GLU A 128 20.57 7.02 5.84
N ILE A 129 20.15 6.52 4.67
CA ILE A 129 18.86 6.86 4.05
C ILE A 129 17.70 6.46 4.97
N LYS A 130 17.77 5.27 5.57
CA LYS A 130 16.79 4.80 6.54
C LYS A 130 16.64 5.77 7.71
N GLU A 131 17.75 6.19 8.30
CA GLU A 131 17.75 7.14 9.43
C GLU A 131 17.25 8.53 9.02
N ILE A 132 17.74 9.07 7.90
CA ILE A 132 17.36 10.40 7.41
C ILE A 132 15.85 10.47 7.11
N LEU A 133 15.28 9.44 6.49
CA LEU A 133 13.89 9.43 6.05
C LEU A 133 12.92 8.76 7.06
N GLY A 134 13.43 8.23 8.18
CA GLY A 134 12.60 7.54 9.17
C GLY A 134 11.92 6.27 8.66
N ILE A 135 12.55 5.57 7.70
CA ILE A 135 11.95 4.38 7.08
C ILE A 135 12.25 3.16 7.94
N ALA A 136 11.22 2.60 8.59
CA ALA A 136 11.38 1.44 9.47
C ALA A 136 11.84 0.17 8.73
N ASN A 137 11.31 -0.09 7.53
CA ASN A 137 11.60 -1.29 6.74
C ASN A 137 12.66 -1.03 5.65
N PRO A 138 13.88 -1.60 5.75
CA PRO A 138 14.94 -1.42 4.75
C PRO A 138 14.55 -1.91 3.34
N LYS A 139 13.69 -2.94 3.23
CA LYS A 139 13.20 -3.42 1.94
C LYS A 139 12.43 -2.35 1.17
N ARG A 140 11.77 -1.42 1.89
CA ARG A 140 11.06 -0.28 1.26
C ARG A 140 12.01 0.65 0.51
N ILE A 141 13.22 0.85 1.02
CA ILE A 141 14.25 1.68 0.35
C ILE A 141 14.63 1.06 -0.99
N SER A 142 14.93 -0.24 -1.01
CA SER A 142 15.29 -0.96 -2.25
C SER A 142 14.16 -0.89 -3.30
N ILE A 143 12.91 -1.07 -2.88
CA ILE A 143 11.74 -1.00 -3.75
C ILE A 143 11.57 0.42 -4.33
N LEU A 144 11.60 1.44 -3.48
CA LEU A 144 11.44 2.84 -3.91
C LEU A 144 12.61 3.33 -4.77
N ARG A 145 13.84 2.85 -4.50
CA ARG A 145 15.01 3.10 -5.35
C ARG A 145 14.83 2.51 -6.74
N SER A 146 14.40 1.24 -6.82
CA SER A 146 14.09 0.60 -8.10
C SER A 146 13.05 1.38 -8.91
N LYS A 147 12.04 1.94 -8.23
CA LYS A 147 11.08 2.86 -8.84
C LYS A 147 11.71 4.14 -9.36
N GLY A 148 12.65 4.71 -8.62
CA GLY A 148 13.34 5.93 -9.00
C GLY A 148 14.07 5.86 -10.34
N TYR A 149 14.44 4.66 -10.81
CA TYR A 149 15.07 4.49 -12.14
C TYR A 149 14.09 4.73 -13.29
N ASN A 150 12.78 4.60 -13.07
CA ASN A 150 11.75 4.82 -14.11
C ASN A 150 11.46 6.30 -14.37
N TYR A 151 12.00 7.21 -13.55
CA TYR A 151 11.73 8.64 -13.60
C TYR A 151 13.01 9.45 -13.72
N THR A 152 12.97 10.56 -14.45
CA THR A 152 13.94 11.64 -14.26
C THR A 152 13.58 12.48 -13.03
N ASN A 153 14.51 13.27 -12.50
CA ASN A 153 14.18 14.22 -11.42
C ASN A 153 13.08 15.20 -11.86
N LYS A 154 13.11 15.61 -13.13
CA LYS A 154 12.09 16.51 -13.70
C LYS A 154 10.71 15.88 -13.73
N ASP A 155 10.61 14.58 -14.03
CA ASP A 155 9.33 13.87 -13.99
C ASP A 155 8.74 13.86 -12.57
N LEU A 156 9.58 13.56 -11.57
CA LEU A 156 9.16 13.54 -10.17
C LEU A 156 8.77 14.93 -9.67
N GLU A 157 9.51 15.96 -10.03
CA GLU A 157 9.16 17.36 -9.72
C GLU A 157 7.82 17.76 -10.34
N ASN A 158 7.59 17.40 -11.60
CA ASN A 158 6.33 17.68 -12.29
C ASN A 158 5.15 16.93 -11.64
N ILE A 159 5.34 15.68 -11.20
CA ILE A 159 4.32 14.90 -10.49
C ILE A 159 4.00 15.55 -9.14
N LEU A 160 5.03 15.91 -8.37
CA LEU A 160 4.86 16.53 -7.06
C LEU A 160 4.22 17.93 -7.17
N SER A 161 4.61 18.73 -8.18
CA SER A 161 3.99 20.02 -8.45
C SER A 161 2.52 19.88 -8.83
N PHE A 162 2.17 18.88 -9.63
CA PHE A 162 0.80 18.61 -9.99
C PHE A 162 -0.04 18.19 -8.78
N LEU A 163 0.48 17.31 -7.90
CA LEU A 163 -0.20 16.94 -6.67
C LEU A 163 -0.38 18.12 -5.71
N ALA A 164 0.61 19.03 -5.65
CA ALA A 164 0.49 20.26 -4.86
C ALA A 164 -0.58 21.22 -5.43
N ASP A 165 -0.69 21.33 -6.76
CA ASP A 165 -1.73 22.12 -7.43
C ASP A 165 -3.13 21.53 -7.14
N LEU A 166 -3.29 20.21 -7.17
CA LEU A 166 -4.54 19.56 -6.79
C LEU A 166 -4.92 19.84 -5.34
N ASP A 167 -3.96 19.72 -4.41
CA ASP A 167 -4.18 20.05 -2.99
C ASP A 167 -4.62 21.51 -2.80
N TYR A 168 -3.96 22.43 -3.49
CA TYR A 168 -4.34 23.85 -3.49
C TYR A 168 -5.77 24.06 -4.01
N LYS A 169 -6.12 23.45 -5.14
CA LYS A 169 -7.45 23.57 -5.75
C LYS A 169 -8.56 23.00 -4.85
N ILE A 170 -8.29 21.91 -4.15
CA ILE A 170 -9.21 21.34 -3.16
C ILE A 170 -9.41 22.35 -2.00
N LYS A 171 -8.33 22.85 -1.42
CA LYS A 171 -8.36 23.76 -0.27
C LYS A 171 -9.04 25.10 -0.57
N THR A 172 -8.96 25.55 -1.82
CA THR A 172 -9.62 26.77 -2.29
C THR A 172 -11.03 26.54 -2.82
N GLY A 173 -11.53 25.29 -2.81
CA GLY A 173 -12.89 24.96 -3.26
C GLY A 173 -13.08 24.99 -4.78
N LEU A 174 -11.99 25.02 -5.57
CA LEU A 174 -12.04 25.03 -7.04
C LEU A 174 -12.40 23.66 -7.62
N ILE A 175 -12.04 22.57 -6.93
CA ILE A 175 -12.41 21.21 -7.29
C ILE A 175 -12.75 20.41 -6.02
N ASP A 176 -13.57 19.39 -6.14
CA ASP A 176 -13.79 18.43 -5.07
C ASP A 176 -12.66 17.38 -5.01
N LYS A 177 -12.61 16.65 -3.90
CA LYS A 177 -11.53 15.69 -3.61
C LYS A 177 -11.53 14.51 -4.59
N GLU A 178 -12.70 14.03 -4.97
CA GLU A 178 -12.86 12.92 -5.90
C GLU A 178 -12.37 13.29 -7.30
N THR A 179 -12.79 14.46 -7.79
CA THR A 179 -12.32 15.03 -9.06
C THR A 179 -10.80 15.14 -9.09
N ALA A 180 -10.17 15.55 -7.98
CA ALA A 180 -8.71 15.64 -7.90
C ALA A 180 -8.03 14.28 -8.08
N VAL A 181 -8.56 13.21 -7.49
CA VAL A 181 -8.04 11.84 -7.71
C VAL A 181 -8.22 11.44 -9.16
N TYR A 182 -9.40 11.65 -9.75
CA TYR A 182 -9.63 11.34 -11.18
C TYR A 182 -8.65 12.07 -12.10
N LEU A 183 -8.39 13.36 -11.87
CA LEU A 183 -7.42 14.14 -12.64
C LEU A 183 -6.00 13.57 -12.52
N PHE A 184 -5.63 13.10 -11.34
CA PHE A 184 -4.32 12.46 -11.15
C PHE A 184 -4.24 11.13 -11.91
N LEU A 185 -5.27 10.29 -11.86
CA LEU A 185 -5.29 8.97 -12.50
C LEU A 185 -5.39 9.04 -14.03
N ALA A 186 -5.99 10.09 -14.56
CA ALA A 186 -6.16 10.32 -16.00
C ALA A 186 -4.88 10.85 -16.68
N ARG A 187 -3.89 11.27 -15.93
CA ARG A 187 -2.61 11.84 -16.39
C ARG A 187 -1.69 10.85 -17.20
#